data_133d9424fa302c7af2fd3d36f64aaad0
#
_entry.id   133d9424fa302c7af2fd3d36f64aaad0
#
_cell.length_a   1.000
_cell.length_b   1.000
_cell.length_c   1.000
_cell.angle_alpha   90.00
_cell.angle_beta   90.00
_cell.angle_gamma   90.00
#
_symmetry.space_group_name_H-M   'P 1'
#
loop_
_entity.id
_entity.type
_entity.pdbx_description
1 polymer ?
#
loop_
_entity_poly.entity_id
_entity_poly.type
_entity_poly.pdbx_seq_one_letter_code
_entity_poly.pdbx_strand_id
1 'polypeptide(L)'
;MLCLPSAAEPIVMSLSAAFTQPTFQRIVPLIVGAILAVGRRTVTGVLWTMRGVIPGHYSTYHRVFSRAVWSPWPLGKVLAWAILRLIPKNEPVLVPMDDTTAQHRGKKVDGKGCHHDAVRSSHTHIVWRWGHRWVVLAISVQLPFTRRRWALPVLAALYRTKELNKAEGRRHKTAPDLARQLMAVLIHWFPQRNFVFLGDGGYASHELARFCHRHRRHATLVSRFHGDANLYAQPPQAKGQKGRPRIKGKKLPTPQDTVARSPRSPTTVSWYGGGGRRVELVSDTGHWYKAGQGLVPIRWVFTHDMQGTHRDGYFYTTNPALDPAQIVSWFTARWAIETTFQEVRAHLGFETPRQRVANSILRTGPCLLGLYSLVTLIFAQHARHHSLRPRRTAWYAKAEPTFADAIASVRRLSWSETVFETTSRHDALEKLPPQLRRILLDHLSLAA
;
A
#
# COMPACT_ATOMS: atom_id res chain seq x y z
N MET A 1 25.03 20.75 9.30
CA MET A 1 23.99 20.19 8.43
C MET A 1 23.60 18.86 9.05
N LEU A 2 22.33 18.52 9.18
CA LEU A 2 21.93 17.20 9.69
C LEU A 2 22.50 16.14 8.74
N CYS A 3 23.39 15.29 9.21
CA CYS A 3 23.84 14.13 8.46
C CYS A 3 22.72 13.07 8.50
N LEU A 4 22.38 12.52 7.36
CA LEU A 4 21.48 11.35 7.27
C LEU A 4 22.30 10.10 7.65
N PRO A 5 21.67 9.09 8.28
CA PRO A 5 22.32 7.79 8.39
C PRO A 5 22.80 7.30 7.02
N SER A 6 23.97 6.70 6.98
CA SER A 6 24.59 6.23 5.73
C SER A 6 23.66 5.33 4.89
N ALA A 7 22.88 4.49 5.54
CA ALA A 7 21.88 3.64 4.88
C ALA A 7 20.67 4.42 4.32
N ALA A 8 20.39 5.62 4.84
CA ALA A 8 19.25 6.45 4.42
C ALA A 8 19.62 7.45 3.32
N GLU A 9 20.87 7.89 3.29
CA GLU A 9 21.33 9.00 2.44
C GLU A 9 21.00 8.80 0.95
N PRO A 10 21.32 7.68 0.29
CA PRO A 10 21.08 7.51 -1.15
C PRO A 10 19.58 7.61 -1.51
N ILE A 11 18.70 7.06 -0.66
CA ILE A 11 17.26 7.05 -0.90
C ILE A 11 16.67 8.44 -0.64
N VAL A 12 17.04 9.08 0.48
CA VAL A 12 16.51 10.40 0.84
C VAL A 12 17.02 11.46 -0.13
N MET A 13 18.29 11.41 -0.56
CA MET A 13 18.83 12.34 -1.56
C MET A 13 18.11 12.20 -2.91
N SER A 14 17.71 11.01 -3.32
CA SER A 14 16.93 10.82 -4.55
C SER A 14 15.55 11.50 -4.52
N LEU A 15 14.99 11.78 -3.34
CA LEU A 15 13.73 12.53 -3.19
C LEU A 15 13.89 14.03 -3.54
N SER A 16 15.12 14.54 -3.61
CA SER A 16 15.40 15.96 -3.96
C SER A 16 14.77 16.38 -5.28
N ALA A 17 14.67 15.45 -6.24
CA ALA A 17 14.05 15.69 -7.54
C ALA A 17 12.58 16.16 -7.47
N ALA A 18 11.90 15.97 -6.35
CA ALA A 18 10.52 16.39 -6.13
C ALA A 18 10.38 17.81 -5.57
N PHE A 19 11.48 18.47 -5.22
CA PHE A 19 11.47 19.73 -4.48
C PHE A 19 12.42 20.76 -5.07
N THR A 20 12.15 22.03 -4.77
CA THR A 20 13.20 23.07 -4.87
C THR A 20 14.21 22.87 -3.75
N GLN A 21 15.45 23.29 -3.96
CA GLN A 21 16.54 23.14 -2.96
C GLN A 21 16.15 23.69 -1.57
N PRO A 22 15.57 24.91 -1.42
CA PRO A 22 15.17 25.42 -0.10
C PRO A 22 14.04 24.62 0.55
N THR A 23 13.17 23.99 -0.25
CA THR A 23 12.11 23.10 0.29
C THR A 23 12.71 21.77 0.72
N PHE A 24 13.62 21.21 -0.07
CA PHE A 24 14.27 19.95 0.25
C PHE A 24 15.09 20.04 1.54
N GLN A 25 15.82 21.13 1.76
CA GLN A 25 16.54 21.37 3.02
C GLN A 25 15.64 21.35 4.27
N ARG A 26 14.34 21.65 4.11
CA ARG A 26 13.35 21.56 5.20
C ARG A 26 12.68 20.20 5.28
N ILE A 27 12.59 19.48 4.16
CA ILE A 27 12.00 18.12 4.12
C ILE A 27 12.90 17.11 4.84
N VAL A 28 14.22 17.18 4.68
CA VAL A 28 15.14 16.24 5.32
C VAL A 28 14.97 16.20 6.85
N PRO A 29 15.01 17.33 7.61
CA PRO A 29 14.72 17.31 9.03
C PRO A 29 13.31 16.79 9.37
N LEU A 30 12.31 17.08 8.53
CA LEU A 30 10.95 16.58 8.74
C LEU A 30 10.87 15.05 8.58
N ILE A 31 11.61 14.46 7.64
CA ILE A 31 11.71 13.00 7.48
C ILE A 31 12.37 12.39 8.71
N VAL A 32 13.56 12.87 9.08
CA VAL A 32 14.29 12.36 10.24
C VAL A 32 13.48 12.50 11.52
N GLY A 33 12.94 13.68 11.77
CA GLY A 33 12.11 13.91 12.94
C GLY A 33 10.79 13.10 12.95
N ALA A 34 10.20 12.80 11.79
CA ALA A 34 9.02 11.94 11.70
C ALA A 34 9.36 10.46 11.99
N ILE A 35 10.56 10.01 11.65
CA ILE A 35 11.07 8.68 12.02
C ILE A 35 11.33 8.63 13.53
N LEU A 36 12.05 9.62 14.07
CA LEU A 36 12.44 9.66 15.48
C LEU A 36 11.28 9.92 16.43
N ALA A 37 10.27 10.69 16.02
CA ALA A 37 9.14 11.02 16.90
C ALA A 37 8.40 9.75 17.34
N VAL A 38 8.13 9.66 18.64
CA VAL A 38 7.23 8.69 19.24
C VAL A 38 5.89 9.40 19.50
N GLY A 39 4.76 8.84 19.10
CA GLY A 39 3.43 9.47 19.30
C GLY A 39 2.97 10.35 18.13
N ARG A 40 2.49 11.56 18.38
CA ARG A 40 1.83 12.41 17.37
C ARG A 40 2.79 12.96 16.30
N ARG A 41 2.50 12.73 15.00
CA ARG A 41 3.25 13.29 13.85
C ARG A 41 2.66 14.62 13.38
N THR A 42 2.46 15.57 14.31
CA THR A 42 2.25 16.97 13.92
C THR A 42 3.59 17.59 13.54
N VAL A 43 3.59 18.59 12.66
CA VAL A 43 4.84 19.30 12.31
C VAL A 43 5.58 19.78 13.57
N THR A 44 4.86 20.37 14.51
CA THR A 44 5.44 20.83 15.79
C THR A 44 6.02 19.69 16.64
N GLY A 45 5.32 18.54 16.72
CA GLY A 45 5.83 17.37 17.45
C GLY A 45 7.10 16.80 16.81
N VAL A 46 7.14 16.75 15.47
CA VAL A 46 8.33 16.35 14.71
C VAL A 46 9.51 17.30 14.97
N LEU A 47 9.27 18.62 14.90
CA LEU A 47 10.28 19.63 15.18
C LEU A 47 10.75 19.60 16.63
N TRP A 48 9.86 19.33 17.58
CA TRP A 48 10.20 19.19 18.99
C TRP A 48 11.17 18.04 19.24
N THR A 49 11.00 16.92 18.55
CA THR A 49 11.94 15.79 18.62
C THR A 49 13.33 16.17 18.15
N MET A 50 13.42 17.10 17.20
CA MET A 50 14.66 17.57 16.57
C MET A 50 15.15 18.92 17.14
N ARG A 51 14.59 19.39 18.29
CA ARG A 51 14.97 20.67 18.90
C ARG A 51 16.47 20.71 19.21
N GLY A 52 17.07 21.84 18.98
CA GLY A 52 18.51 22.03 19.15
C GLY A 52 19.36 21.64 17.94
N VAL A 53 18.79 20.93 16.97
CA VAL A 53 19.50 20.52 15.73
C VAL A 53 18.91 21.21 14.49
N ILE A 54 17.64 21.64 14.55
CA ILE A 54 16.92 22.25 13.42
C ILE A 54 17.05 23.77 13.44
N PRO A 55 17.56 24.39 12.36
CA PRO A 55 17.63 25.85 12.26
C PRO A 55 16.28 26.47 11.86
N GLY A 56 16.08 27.72 12.26
CA GLY A 56 15.00 28.58 11.79
C GLY A 56 13.68 28.44 12.53
N HIS A 57 12.68 29.18 12.07
CA HIS A 57 11.38 29.31 12.73
C HIS A 57 10.44 28.17 12.28
N TYR A 58 9.65 27.62 13.19
CA TYR A 58 8.72 26.49 12.94
C TYR A 58 7.72 26.76 11.81
N SER A 59 7.32 28.01 11.58
CA SER A 59 6.35 28.36 10.53
C SER A 59 6.85 28.02 9.13
N THR A 60 8.18 28.04 8.90
CA THR A 60 8.77 27.68 7.60
C THR A 60 8.54 26.21 7.26
N TYR A 61 8.55 25.35 8.26
CA TYR A 61 8.28 23.92 8.13
C TYR A 61 6.78 23.64 7.91
N HIS A 62 5.89 24.39 8.58
CA HIS A 62 4.46 24.33 8.28
C HIS A 62 4.15 24.74 6.83
N ARG A 63 4.85 25.76 6.31
CA ARG A 63 4.69 26.22 4.93
C ARG A 63 5.11 25.17 3.88
N VAL A 64 5.99 24.24 4.22
CA VAL A 64 6.33 23.10 3.34
C VAL A 64 5.08 22.34 2.91
N PHE A 65 4.18 22.05 3.83
CA PHE A 65 2.94 21.34 3.50
C PHE A 65 1.84 22.25 2.97
N SER A 66 1.71 23.50 3.47
CA SER A 66 0.56 24.35 3.19
C SER A 66 0.76 25.26 1.96
N ARG A 67 1.96 25.76 1.68
CA ARG A 67 2.21 26.82 0.69
C ARG A 67 3.27 26.49 -0.37
N ALA A 68 4.34 25.77 -0.03
CA ALA A 68 5.40 25.45 -0.98
C ALA A 68 4.85 24.71 -2.21
N VAL A 69 5.46 24.96 -3.36
CA VAL A 69 5.01 24.37 -4.64
C VAL A 69 5.72 23.02 -4.84
N TRP A 70 5.01 21.93 -4.59
CA TRP A 70 5.45 20.57 -4.84
C TRP A 70 4.27 19.58 -4.81
N SER A 71 4.46 18.40 -5.36
CA SER A 71 3.47 17.32 -5.43
C SER A 71 4.03 16.04 -4.81
N PRO A 72 3.20 15.19 -4.14
CA PRO A 72 3.63 13.88 -3.67
C PRO A 72 3.88 12.85 -4.78
N TRP A 73 3.46 13.11 -6.02
CA TRP A 73 3.60 12.18 -7.14
C TRP A 73 5.06 11.86 -7.49
N PRO A 74 5.96 12.85 -7.66
CA PRO A 74 7.38 12.56 -7.88
C PRO A 74 8.01 11.74 -6.74
N LEU A 75 7.58 11.96 -5.48
CA LEU A 75 8.03 11.14 -4.34
C LEU A 75 7.60 9.68 -4.51
N GLY A 76 6.34 9.47 -4.90
CA GLY A 76 5.82 8.14 -5.21
C GLY A 76 6.59 7.45 -6.32
N LYS A 77 6.98 8.18 -7.38
CA LYS A 77 7.81 7.65 -8.48
C LYS A 77 9.19 7.21 -7.99
N VAL A 78 9.84 8.02 -7.17
CA VAL A 78 11.16 7.69 -6.60
C VAL A 78 11.07 6.46 -5.71
N LEU A 79 10.08 6.39 -4.81
CA LEU A 79 9.85 5.22 -3.97
C LEU A 79 9.56 3.96 -4.81
N ALA A 80 8.68 4.07 -5.80
CA ALA A 80 8.37 2.95 -6.70
C ALA A 80 9.62 2.46 -7.43
N TRP A 81 10.45 3.38 -7.95
CA TRP A 81 11.72 3.03 -8.59
C TRP A 81 12.67 2.29 -7.63
N ALA A 82 12.83 2.77 -6.39
CA ALA A 82 13.67 2.13 -5.39
C ALA A 82 13.16 0.72 -5.03
N ILE A 83 11.84 0.55 -4.89
CA ILE A 83 11.20 -0.74 -4.57
C ILE A 83 11.34 -1.71 -5.75
N LEU A 84 11.12 -1.26 -6.99
CA LEU A 84 11.22 -2.10 -8.19
C LEU A 84 12.62 -2.68 -8.42
N ARG A 85 13.66 -2.07 -7.87
CA ARG A 85 15.04 -2.61 -7.88
C ARG A 85 15.22 -3.84 -6.98
N LEU A 86 14.28 -4.09 -6.07
CA LEU A 86 14.24 -5.29 -5.23
C LEU A 86 13.56 -6.48 -5.92
N ILE A 87 12.90 -6.25 -7.07
CA ILE A 87 12.11 -7.25 -7.80
C ILE A 87 12.82 -7.54 -9.14
N PRO A 88 13.15 -8.80 -9.45
CA PRO A 88 13.73 -9.17 -10.72
C PRO A 88 12.94 -8.62 -11.91
N LYS A 89 13.65 -8.26 -13.01
CA LYS A 89 13.01 -7.60 -14.16
C LYS A 89 11.99 -8.47 -14.88
N ASN A 90 12.19 -9.78 -14.87
CA ASN A 90 11.33 -10.80 -15.49
C ASN A 90 10.14 -11.22 -14.61
N GLU A 91 10.13 -10.84 -13.34
CA GLU A 91 9.03 -11.16 -12.44
C GLU A 91 7.89 -10.14 -12.53
N PRO A 92 6.62 -10.59 -12.44
CA PRO A 92 5.48 -9.71 -12.33
C PRO A 92 5.50 -8.94 -11.00
N VAL A 93 5.15 -7.67 -11.07
CA VAL A 93 5.07 -6.79 -9.91
C VAL A 93 3.68 -6.86 -9.30
N LEU A 94 3.55 -7.47 -8.11
CA LEU A 94 2.29 -7.50 -7.39
C LEU A 94 2.00 -6.14 -6.76
N VAL A 95 0.81 -5.60 -7.05
CA VAL A 95 0.37 -4.27 -6.59
C VAL A 95 -0.95 -4.38 -5.83
N PRO A 96 -0.93 -4.66 -4.53
CA PRO A 96 -2.11 -4.53 -3.68
C PRO A 96 -2.72 -3.13 -3.77
N MET A 97 -4.04 -3.10 -3.93
CA MET A 97 -4.86 -1.88 -3.89
C MET A 97 -5.93 -2.04 -2.83
N ASP A 98 -6.05 -1.04 -1.99
CA ASP A 98 -7.07 -1.00 -0.95
C ASP A 98 -7.29 0.43 -0.49
N ASP A 99 -8.30 0.66 0.34
CA ASP A 99 -8.53 1.97 0.92
C ASP A 99 -8.48 1.97 2.45
N THR A 100 -8.08 3.10 2.99
CA THR A 100 -7.95 3.27 4.43
C THR A 100 -8.45 4.63 4.86
N THR A 101 -9.15 4.69 6.00
CA THR A 101 -9.68 5.94 6.54
C THR A 101 -8.81 6.42 7.70
N ALA A 102 -8.27 7.64 7.57
CA ALA A 102 -7.63 8.38 8.65
C ALA A 102 -8.69 9.23 9.37
N GLN A 103 -8.93 8.95 10.65
CA GLN A 103 -9.95 9.66 11.43
C GLN A 103 -9.55 11.11 11.74
N HIS A 104 -10.49 12.05 11.57
CA HIS A 104 -10.31 13.45 11.91
C HIS A 104 -11.53 13.99 12.65
N ARG A 105 -11.31 14.58 13.86
CA ARG A 105 -12.36 15.14 14.70
C ARG A 105 -12.65 16.63 14.40
N GLY A 106 -11.72 17.35 13.77
CA GLY A 106 -11.86 18.77 13.49
C GLY A 106 -13.08 19.10 12.64
N LYS A 107 -13.80 20.19 12.97
CA LYS A 107 -15.01 20.60 12.22
C LYS A 107 -14.68 21.18 10.85
N LYS A 108 -13.66 22.06 10.76
CA LYS A 108 -13.25 22.75 9.52
C LYS A 108 -11.98 22.11 8.94
N VAL A 109 -12.12 20.93 8.32
CA VAL A 109 -11.01 20.19 7.72
C VAL A 109 -11.41 19.89 6.26
N ASP A 110 -10.62 20.38 5.31
CA ASP A 110 -10.89 20.19 3.87
C ASP A 110 -10.96 18.71 3.49
N GLY A 111 -11.85 18.37 2.57
CA GLY A 111 -11.99 17.01 2.05
C GLY A 111 -12.43 15.94 3.06
N LYS A 112 -12.78 16.31 4.30
CA LYS A 112 -13.27 15.37 5.31
C LYS A 112 -14.67 14.89 4.94
N GLY A 113 -14.88 13.58 4.94
CA GLY A 113 -16.17 12.93 4.73
C GLY A 113 -16.57 11.99 5.87
N CYS A 114 -17.83 11.57 5.87
CA CYS A 114 -18.33 10.49 6.70
C CYS A 114 -18.25 9.19 5.90
N HIS A 115 -17.57 8.18 6.44
CA HIS A 115 -17.34 6.91 5.75
C HIS A 115 -17.78 5.74 6.62
N HIS A 116 -18.35 4.72 5.98
CA HIS A 116 -18.64 3.45 6.62
C HIS A 116 -17.35 2.77 7.07
N ASP A 117 -17.28 2.35 8.33
CA ASP A 117 -16.15 1.59 8.89
C ASP A 117 -16.51 0.10 8.87
N ALA A 118 -16.11 -0.59 7.81
CA ALA A 118 -16.39 -2.02 7.64
C ALA A 118 -15.72 -2.91 8.69
N VAL A 119 -14.61 -2.45 9.28
CA VAL A 119 -13.86 -3.22 10.30
C VAL A 119 -14.60 -3.25 11.64
N ARG A 120 -15.28 -2.14 11.99
CA ARG A 120 -16.01 -2.00 13.26
C ARG A 120 -17.50 -2.24 13.14
N SER A 121 -18.02 -2.32 11.92
CA SER A 121 -19.42 -2.61 11.67
C SER A 121 -19.68 -4.11 11.77
N SER A 122 -20.85 -4.47 12.28
CA SER A 122 -21.41 -5.82 12.28
C SER A 122 -22.75 -5.83 11.54
N HIS A 123 -23.38 -6.98 11.42
CA HIS A 123 -24.73 -7.07 10.83
C HIS A 123 -25.78 -6.30 11.64
N THR A 124 -25.57 -6.13 12.96
CA THR A 124 -26.49 -5.45 13.89
C THR A 124 -26.10 -4.02 14.21
N HIS A 125 -24.84 -3.61 13.93
CA HIS A 125 -24.36 -2.28 14.29
C HIS A 125 -23.45 -1.68 13.19
N ILE A 126 -23.91 -0.58 12.60
CA ILE A 126 -23.19 0.12 11.54
C ILE A 126 -22.40 1.29 12.15
N VAL A 127 -21.08 1.29 11.98
CA VAL A 127 -20.18 2.34 12.47
C VAL A 127 -19.80 3.27 11.33
N TRP A 128 -19.96 4.57 11.59
CA TRP A 128 -19.54 5.62 10.68
C TRP A 128 -18.36 6.40 11.27
N ARG A 129 -17.38 6.75 10.44
CA ARG A 129 -16.20 7.52 10.84
C ARG A 129 -16.03 8.77 9.99
N TRP A 130 -15.81 9.89 10.68
CA TRP A 130 -15.41 11.15 10.04
C TRP A 130 -13.91 11.16 9.82
N GLY A 131 -13.49 11.37 8.57
CA GLY A 131 -12.07 11.38 8.25
C GLY A 131 -11.78 11.53 6.76
N HIS A 132 -10.54 11.21 6.40
CA HIS A 132 -10.06 11.15 5.03
C HIS A 132 -9.89 9.70 4.61
N ARG A 133 -10.63 9.27 3.60
CA ARG A 133 -10.47 7.94 2.99
C ARG A 133 -9.48 8.02 1.85
N TRP A 134 -8.45 7.22 1.91
CA TRP A 134 -7.36 7.18 0.94
C TRP A 134 -7.41 5.87 0.16
N VAL A 135 -7.47 5.97 -1.16
CA VAL A 135 -7.24 4.85 -2.07
C VAL A 135 -5.74 4.74 -2.29
N VAL A 136 -5.15 3.60 -1.99
CA VAL A 136 -3.70 3.38 -1.94
C VAL A 136 -3.29 2.26 -2.89
N LEU A 137 -2.23 2.48 -3.66
CA LEU A 137 -1.48 1.45 -4.35
C LEU A 137 -0.15 1.23 -3.63
N ALA A 138 0.15 -0.03 -3.34
CA ALA A 138 1.41 -0.45 -2.75
C ALA A 138 2.09 -1.48 -3.64
N ILE A 139 3.41 -1.50 -3.70
CA ILE A 139 4.17 -2.56 -4.36
C ILE A 139 4.49 -3.62 -3.33
N SER A 140 4.13 -4.87 -3.61
CA SER A 140 4.37 -6.01 -2.72
C SER A 140 5.73 -6.63 -3.01
N VAL A 141 6.59 -6.67 -1.98
CA VAL A 141 7.94 -7.24 -2.07
C VAL A 141 8.14 -8.37 -1.10
N GLN A 142 8.96 -9.34 -1.50
CA GLN A 142 9.54 -10.33 -0.61
C GLN A 142 10.90 -9.83 -0.15
N LEU A 143 11.04 -9.59 1.16
CA LEU A 143 12.31 -9.18 1.72
C LEU A 143 13.12 -10.40 2.19
N PRO A 144 14.45 -10.42 2.04
CA PRO A 144 15.27 -11.62 2.30
C PRO A 144 15.16 -12.19 3.72
N PHE A 145 14.77 -11.37 4.68
CA PHE A 145 14.70 -11.69 6.11
C PHE A 145 13.29 -12.02 6.60
N THR A 146 12.29 -12.14 5.68
CA THR A 146 10.91 -12.50 6.06
C THR A 146 10.30 -13.47 5.05
N ARG A 147 9.42 -14.36 5.52
CA ARG A 147 8.60 -15.22 4.64
C ARG A 147 7.39 -14.48 4.10
N ARG A 148 6.84 -13.57 4.90
CA ARG A 148 5.69 -12.76 4.49
C ARG A 148 6.10 -11.65 3.52
N ARG A 149 5.21 -11.31 2.62
CA ARG A 149 5.38 -10.15 1.75
C ARG A 149 5.08 -8.85 2.50
N TRP A 150 5.75 -7.79 2.09
CA TRP A 150 5.53 -6.43 2.59
C TRP A 150 4.92 -5.58 1.47
N ALA A 151 3.80 -4.89 1.75
CA ALA A 151 3.19 -3.98 0.80
C ALA A 151 3.68 -2.55 1.07
N LEU A 152 4.45 -1.99 0.15
CA LEU A 152 5.10 -0.68 0.28
C LEU A 152 4.30 0.37 -0.50
N PRO A 153 3.56 1.30 0.16
CA PRO A 153 2.77 2.33 -0.48
C PRO A 153 3.63 3.24 -1.37
N VAL A 154 3.15 3.48 -2.60
CA VAL A 154 3.82 4.35 -3.56
C VAL A 154 2.91 5.46 -4.10
N LEU A 155 1.60 5.21 -4.15
CA LEU A 155 0.61 6.15 -4.63
C LEU A 155 -0.61 6.14 -3.72
N ALA A 156 -1.16 7.32 -3.46
CA ALA A 156 -2.41 7.47 -2.73
C ALA A 156 -3.25 8.62 -3.30
N ALA A 157 -4.56 8.43 -3.35
CA ALA A 157 -5.52 9.44 -3.77
C ALA A 157 -6.61 9.62 -2.72
N LEU A 158 -6.97 10.87 -2.42
CA LEU A 158 -8.05 11.18 -1.49
C LEU A 158 -9.41 10.91 -2.13
N TYR A 159 -10.18 10.00 -1.55
CA TYR A 159 -11.58 9.80 -1.91
C TYR A 159 -12.43 10.90 -1.25
N ARG A 160 -13.25 11.56 -2.05
CA ARG A 160 -14.20 12.58 -1.63
C ARG A 160 -15.61 12.05 -1.79
N THR A 161 -16.45 12.23 -0.79
CA THR A 161 -17.85 11.75 -0.86
C THR A 161 -18.62 12.42 -2.00
N LYS A 162 -19.70 11.78 -2.43
CA LYS A 162 -20.55 12.30 -3.51
C LYS A 162 -21.15 13.67 -3.15
N GLU A 163 -21.58 13.81 -1.90
CA GLU A 163 -22.16 15.03 -1.34
C GLU A 163 -21.15 16.18 -1.37
N LEU A 164 -19.92 15.94 -0.92
CA LEU A 164 -18.86 16.93 -0.92
C LEU A 164 -18.50 17.38 -2.33
N ASN A 165 -18.38 16.43 -3.27
CA ASN A 165 -18.11 16.77 -4.68
C ASN A 165 -19.25 17.57 -5.30
N LYS A 166 -20.52 17.22 -4.99
CA LYS A 166 -21.70 17.97 -5.47
C LYS A 166 -21.70 19.41 -4.92
N ALA A 167 -21.42 19.59 -3.63
CA ALA A 167 -21.37 20.90 -3.01
C ALA A 167 -20.26 21.80 -3.60
N GLU A 168 -19.17 21.22 -4.10
CA GLU A 168 -18.05 21.94 -4.72
C GLU A 168 -18.12 21.98 -6.27
N GLY A 169 -19.20 21.52 -6.89
CA GLY A 169 -19.34 21.45 -8.36
C GLY A 169 -18.34 20.52 -9.05
N ARG A 170 -17.81 19.52 -8.33
CA ARG A 170 -16.81 18.59 -8.85
C ARG A 170 -17.44 17.29 -9.33
N ARG A 171 -16.90 16.72 -10.43
CA ARG A 171 -17.27 15.37 -10.86
C ARG A 171 -16.89 14.36 -9.78
N HIS A 172 -17.85 13.55 -9.37
CA HIS A 172 -17.61 12.45 -8.42
C HIS A 172 -16.76 11.35 -9.07
N LYS A 173 -15.82 10.81 -8.30
CA LYS A 173 -15.00 9.64 -8.64
C LYS A 173 -15.17 8.59 -7.54
N THR A 174 -15.49 7.37 -7.94
CA THR A 174 -15.56 6.21 -7.04
C THR A 174 -14.15 5.74 -6.65
N ALA A 175 -14.03 4.88 -5.64
CA ALA A 175 -12.75 4.28 -5.29
C ALA A 175 -12.11 3.49 -6.45
N PRO A 176 -12.86 2.67 -7.23
CA PRO A 176 -12.34 2.06 -8.46
C PRO A 176 -11.88 3.07 -9.53
N ASP A 177 -12.55 4.22 -9.69
CA ASP A 177 -12.09 5.27 -10.61
C ASP A 177 -10.75 5.86 -10.21
N LEU A 178 -10.57 6.12 -8.91
CA LEU A 178 -9.31 6.60 -8.36
C LEU A 178 -8.21 5.55 -8.52
N ALA A 179 -8.49 4.30 -8.17
CA ALA A 179 -7.56 3.18 -8.36
C ALA A 179 -7.11 3.08 -9.82
N ARG A 180 -8.05 3.14 -10.78
CA ARG A 180 -7.76 3.12 -12.22
C ARG A 180 -6.81 4.26 -12.64
N GLN A 181 -6.98 5.47 -12.08
CA GLN A 181 -6.08 6.59 -12.34
C GLN A 181 -4.68 6.33 -11.80
N LEU A 182 -4.57 5.82 -10.56
CA LEU A 182 -3.28 5.47 -9.96
C LEU A 182 -2.58 4.34 -10.72
N MET A 183 -3.34 3.32 -11.17
CA MET A 183 -2.83 2.23 -12.03
C MET A 183 -2.26 2.77 -13.34
N ALA A 184 -2.99 3.67 -14.01
CA ALA A 184 -2.52 4.28 -15.26
C ALA A 184 -1.21 5.06 -15.06
N VAL A 185 -1.08 5.76 -13.94
CA VAL A 185 0.15 6.50 -13.59
C VAL A 185 1.32 5.55 -13.36
N LEU A 186 1.11 4.46 -12.62
CA LEU A 186 2.17 3.48 -12.36
C LEU A 186 2.65 2.79 -13.64
N ILE A 187 1.72 2.40 -14.53
CA ILE A 187 2.03 1.83 -15.86
C ILE A 187 2.80 2.84 -16.70
N HIS A 188 2.37 4.10 -16.73
CA HIS A 188 3.04 5.16 -17.48
C HIS A 188 4.47 5.42 -16.98
N TRP A 189 4.71 5.36 -15.67
CA TRP A 189 6.04 5.57 -15.10
C TRP A 189 7.02 4.44 -15.43
N PHE A 190 6.52 3.19 -15.54
CA PHE A 190 7.34 1.99 -15.71
C PHE A 190 6.78 1.07 -16.80
N PRO A 191 6.75 1.52 -18.08
CA PRO A 191 6.13 0.78 -19.18
C PRO A 191 6.84 -0.55 -19.52
N GLN A 192 8.05 -0.76 -18.99
CA GLN A 192 8.82 -2.00 -19.16
C GLN A 192 8.51 -3.07 -18.10
N ARG A 193 7.60 -2.78 -17.15
CA ARG A 193 7.22 -3.73 -16.08
C ARG A 193 5.81 -4.27 -16.30
N ASN A 194 5.60 -5.50 -15.85
CA ASN A 194 4.29 -6.15 -15.84
C ASN A 194 3.70 -6.08 -14.43
N PHE A 195 2.56 -5.43 -14.28
CA PHE A 195 1.88 -5.23 -13.01
C PHE A 195 0.71 -6.18 -12.85
N VAL A 196 0.60 -6.79 -11.67
CA VAL A 196 -0.57 -7.57 -11.25
C VAL A 196 -1.25 -6.80 -10.11
N PHE A 197 -2.36 -6.15 -10.44
CA PHE A 197 -3.16 -5.39 -9.48
C PHE A 197 -4.06 -6.33 -8.69
N LEU A 198 -3.99 -6.24 -7.36
CA LEU A 198 -4.70 -7.11 -6.43
C LEU A 198 -5.74 -6.30 -5.68
N GLY A 199 -7.02 -6.53 -5.94
CA GLY A 199 -8.12 -5.82 -5.29
C GLY A 199 -9.02 -6.74 -4.47
N ASP A 200 -9.71 -6.19 -3.47
CA ASP A 200 -10.80 -6.86 -2.78
C ASP A 200 -12.12 -6.80 -3.57
N GLY A 201 -13.24 -7.18 -2.95
CA GLY A 201 -14.56 -7.11 -3.57
C GLY A 201 -14.98 -5.69 -3.97
N GLY A 202 -14.52 -4.65 -3.28
CA GLY A 202 -14.77 -3.25 -3.62
C GLY A 202 -14.12 -2.81 -4.94
N TYR A 203 -13.07 -3.50 -5.37
CA TYR A 203 -12.37 -3.29 -6.64
C TYR A 203 -12.70 -4.33 -7.71
N ALA A 204 -13.62 -5.25 -7.42
CA ALA A 204 -14.11 -6.26 -8.37
C ALA A 204 -15.08 -5.62 -9.38
N SER A 205 -14.62 -4.68 -10.17
CA SER A 205 -15.45 -3.97 -11.14
C SER A 205 -15.11 -4.31 -12.59
N HIS A 206 -16.14 -4.38 -13.43
CA HIS A 206 -15.97 -4.61 -14.86
C HIS A 206 -15.11 -3.51 -15.51
N GLU A 207 -15.21 -2.27 -15.02
CA GLU A 207 -14.42 -1.14 -15.50
C GLU A 207 -12.93 -1.34 -15.28
N LEU A 208 -12.52 -1.82 -14.11
CA LEU A 208 -11.11 -2.14 -13.81
C LEU A 208 -10.65 -3.36 -14.62
N ALA A 209 -11.48 -4.40 -14.72
CA ALA A 209 -11.18 -5.56 -15.55
C ALA A 209 -10.97 -5.16 -17.03
N ARG A 210 -11.85 -4.31 -17.56
CA ARG A 210 -11.72 -3.78 -18.93
C ARG A 210 -10.48 -2.91 -19.11
N PHE A 211 -10.15 -2.07 -18.12
CA PHE A 211 -8.93 -1.28 -18.15
C PHE A 211 -7.69 -2.19 -18.24
N CYS A 212 -7.57 -3.20 -17.38
CA CYS A 212 -6.46 -4.16 -17.42
C CYS A 212 -6.43 -4.95 -18.73
N HIS A 213 -7.58 -5.38 -19.25
CA HIS A 213 -7.65 -6.07 -20.54
C HIS A 213 -7.16 -5.20 -21.70
N ARG A 214 -7.47 -3.91 -21.71
CA ARG A 214 -6.93 -2.96 -22.71
C ARG A 214 -5.42 -2.76 -22.60
N HIS A 215 -4.89 -2.83 -21.38
CA HIS A 215 -3.47 -2.70 -21.07
C HIS A 215 -2.80 -4.05 -20.77
N ARG A 216 -3.32 -5.16 -21.32
CA ARG A 216 -2.92 -6.54 -20.97
C ARG A 216 -1.44 -6.88 -21.16
N ARG A 217 -0.70 -6.05 -21.91
CA ARG A 217 0.76 -6.18 -22.03
C ARG A 217 1.50 -5.76 -20.76
N HIS A 218 0.86 -4.95 -19.91
CA HIS A 218 1.47 -4.33 -18.73
C HIS A 218 0.63 -4.47 -17.46
N ALA A 219 -0.61 -4.94 -17.56
CA ALA A 219 -1.57 -4.97 -16.47
C ALA A 219 -2.42 -6.24 -16.47
N THR A 220 -2.46 -6.90 -15.33
CA THR A 220 -3.39 -7.98 -15.00
C THR A 220 -4.13 -7.60 -13.72
N LEU A 221 -5.43 -7.90 -13.64
CA LEU A 221 -6.22 -7.74 -12.42
C LEU A 221 -6.48 -9.13 -11.82
N VAL A 222 -6.30 -9.23 -10.50
CA VAL A 222 -6.77 -10.35 -9.67
C VAL A 222 -7.64 -9.78 -8.57
N SER A 223 -8.86 -10.28 -8.43
CA SER A 223 -9.81 -9.79 -7.43
C SER A 223 -10.83 -10.85 -7.04
N ARG A 224 -11.69 -10.54 -6.06
CA ARG A 224 -12.85 -11.38 -5.74
C ARG A 224 -13.81 -11.44 -6.92
N PHE A 225 -14.54 -12.56 -7.01
CA PHE A 225 -15.60 -12.76 -7.99
C PHE A 225 -16.89 -13.20 -7.31
N HIS A 226 -17.96 -13.28 -8.08
CA HIS A 226 -19.26 -13.70 -7.60
C HIS A 226 -19.60 -15.07 -8.18
N GLY A 227 -20.14 -15.99 -7.34
CA GLY A 227 -20.55 -17.31 -7.77
C GLY A 227 -21.73 -17.29 -8.78
N ASP A 228 -22.58 -16.28 -8.72
CA ASP A 228 -23.74 -16.06 -9.58
C ASP A 228 -23.43 -15.20 -10.83
N ALA A 229 -22.15 -14.89 -11.10
CA ALA A 229 -21.78 -14.01 -12.20
C ALA A 229 -22.19 -14.56 -13.56
N ASN A 230 -22.75 -13.70 -14.42
CA ASN A 230 -23.12 -14.06 -15.78
C ASN A 230 -21.91 -13.99 -16.71
N LEU A 231 -21.51 -15.16 -17.22
CA LEU A 231 -20.43 -15.33 -18.19
C LEU A 231 -20.99 -15.77 -19.55
N TYR A 232 -20.24 -15.47 -20.59
CA TYR A 232 -20.60 -15.74 -21.97
C TYR A 232 -19.42 -16.37 -22.73
N ALA A 233 -19.74 -17.20 -23.72
CA ALA A 233 -18.78 -17.62 -24.72
C ALA A 233 -18.37 -16.42 -25.61
N GLN A 234 -17.26 -16.57 -26.30
CA GLN A 234 -16.88 -15.61 -27.34
C GLN A 234 -17.94 -15.60 -28.43
N PRO A 235 -18.37 -14.42 -28.94
CA PRO A 235 -19.30 -14.38 -30.05
C PRO A 235 -18.67 -15.04 -31.29
N PRO A 236 -19.45 -15.82 -32.07
CA PRO A 236 -18.94 -16.42 -33.31
C PRO A 236 -18.55 -15.31 -34.29
N GLN A 237 -17.35 -15.46 -34.89
CA GLN A 237 -16.91 -14.60 -35.97
C GLN A 237 -17.52 -15.12 -37.28
N ALA A 238 -18.70 -14.62 -37.61
CA ALA A 238 -19.32 -14.99 -38.90
C ALA A 238 -18.83 -14.07 -40.01
N LYS A 239 -18.01 -14.58 -40.89
CA LYS A 239 -17.65 -13.90 -42.16
C LYS A 239 -18.92 -13.81 -43.02
N GLY A 240 -19.28 -12.60 -43.47
CA GLY A 240 -20.40 -12.38 -44.41
C GLY A 240 -21.79 -12.28 -43.82
N GLN A 241 -21.96 -12.21 -42.49
CA GLN A 241 -23.26 -12.05 -41.85
C GLN A 241 -23.78 -10.63 -42.04
N LYS A 242 -24.95 -10.48 -42.69
CA LYS A 242 -25.67 -9.20 -42.78
C LYS A 242 -26.22 -8.81 -41.43
N GLY A 243 -26.08 -7.54 -41.03
CA GLY A 243 -26.61 -6.98 -39.80
C GLY A 243 -25.57 -6.67 -38.74
N ARG A 244 -26.01 -6.16 -37.58
CA ARG A 244 -25.11 -5.80 -36.48
C ARG A 244 -24.45 -7.04 -35.88
N PRO A 245 -23.10 -7.10 -35.77
CA PRO A 245 -22.39 -8.23 -35.19
C PRO A 245 -22.87 -8.52 -33.76
N ARG A 246 -22.97 -9.78 -33.39
CA ARG A 246 -23.28 -10.20 -32.02
C ARG A 246 -22.20 -9.73 -31.06
N ILE A 247 -22.59 -9.07 -29.98
CA ILE A 247 -21.64 -8.53 -28.97
C ILE A 247 -21.20 -9.63 -28.01
N LYS A 248 -22.02 -10.69 -27.81
CA LYS A 248 -21.76 -11.80 -26.88
C LYS A 248 -22.22 -13.12 -27.49
N GLY A 249 -21.54 -14.20 -27.12
CA GLY A 249 -21.90 -15.57 -27.50
C GLY A 249 -22.99 -16.16 -26.60
N LYS A 250 -23.08 -17.50 -26.57
CA LYS A 250 -24.00 -18.24 -25.68
C LYS A 250 -23.67 -17.93 -24.21
N LYS A 251 -24.70 -17.81 -23.37
CA LYS A 251 -24.56 -17.73 -21.92
C LYS A 251 -23.97 -19.04 -21.40
N LEU A 252 -22.94 -18.95 -20.57
CA LEU A 252 -22.31 -20.08 -19.89
C LEU A 252 -23.03 -20.35 -18.57
N PRO A 253 -22.92 -21.56 -17.98
CA PRO A 253 -23.29 -21.80 -16.60
C PRO A 253 -22.62 -20.78 -15.65
N THR A 254 -23.26 -20.49 -14.55
CA THR A 254 -22.62 -19.63 -13.53
C THR A 254 -21.45 -20.37 -12.88
N PRO A 255 -20.47 -19.64 -12.29
CA PRO A 255 -19.40 -20.27 -11.53
C PRO A 255 -19.90 -21.28 -10.48
N GLN A 256 -20.96 -20.95 -9.73
CA GLN A 256 -21.54 -21.86 -8.73
C GLN A 256 -22.17 -23.10 -9.34
N ASP A 257 -22.86 -23.00 -10.48
CA ASP A 257 -23.42 -24.15 -11.20
C ASP A 257 -22.30 -25.07 -11.73
N THR A 258 -21.20 -24.48 -12.18
CA THR A 258 -20.02 -25.22 -12.65
C THR A 258 -19.37 -25.94 -11.48
N VAL A 259 -19.16 -25.29 -10.32
CA VAL A 259 -18.59 -25.90 -9.11
C VAL A 259 -19.42 -27.07 -8.62
N ALA A 260 -20.76 -26.98 -8.68
CA ALA A 260 -21.66 -28.06 -8.24
C ALA A 260 -21.55 -29.33 -9.10
N ARG A 261 -21.04 -29.21 -10.34
CA ARG A 261 -20.98 -30.33 -11.31
C ARG A 261 -19.55 -30.80 -11.62
N SER A 262 -18.54 -30.06 -11.15
CA SER A 262 -17.15 -30.33 -11.49
C SER A 262 -16.40 -31.02 -10.34
N PRO A 263 -15.48 -31.95 -10.64
CA PRO A 263 -14.58 -32.49 -9.63
C PRO A 263 -13.68 -31.38 -9.08
N ARG A 264 -13.41 -31.45 -7.81
CA ARG A 264 -12.50 -30.53 -7.12
C ARG A 264 -11.07 -31.07 -7.17
N SER A 265 -10.11 -30.23 -7.50
CA SER A 265 -8.70 -30.60 -7.58
C SER A 265 -7.93 -30.10 -6.35
N PRO A 266 -7.38 -31.01 -5.51
CA PRO A 266 -6.58 -30.61 -4.35
C PRO A 266 -5.23 -30.04 -4.81
N THR A 267 -4.81 -28.92 -4.21
CA THR A 267 -3.51 -28.30 -4.50
C THR A 267 -3.01 -27.53 -3.28
N THR A 268 -1.73 -27.14 -3.29
CA THR A 268 -1.14 -26.28 -2.27
C THR A 268 -0.91 -24.89 -2.86
N VAL A 269 -1.40 -23.86 -2.15
CA VAL A 269 -1.25 -22.47 -2.53
C VAL A 269 -0.46 -21.72 -1.46
N SER A 270 0.21 -20.61 -1.85
CA SER A 270 0.74 -19.67 -0.87
C SER A 270 -0.43 -18.95 -0.18
N TRP A 271 -0.38 -18.87 1.14
CA TRP A 271 -1.49 -18.37 1.95
C TRP A 271 -1.09 -17.15 2.78
N TYR A 272 -2.05 -16.58 3.50
CA TYR A 272 -1.83 -15.47 4.40
C TYR A 272 -0.62 -15.70 5.30
N GLY A 273 0.23 -14.70 5.46
CA GLY A 273 1.44 -14.80 6.29
C GLY A 273 2.62 -15.55 5.64
N GLY A 274 2.51 -16.00 4.39
CA GLY A 274 3.61 -16.64 3.65
C GLY A 274 3.75 -18.15 3.86
N GLY A 275 2.75 -18.78 4.49
CA GLY A 275 2.68 -20.25 4.63
C GLY A 275 2.06 -20.94 3.43
N GLY A 276 2.23 -22.28 3.33
CA GLY A 276 1.49 -23.13 2.39
C GLY A 276 0.12 -23.55 2.96
N ARG A 277 -0.88 -23.67 2.09
CA ARG A 277 -2.24 -24.13 2.46
C ARG A 277 -2.77 -25.13 1.45
N ARG A 278 -3.29 -26.26 1.90
CA ARG A 278 -4.00 -27.21 1.05
C ARG A 278 -5.44 -26.75 0.83
N VAL A 279 -5.82 -26.63 -0.41
CA VAL A 279 -7.15 -26.18 -0.86
C VAL A 279 -7.63 -27.05 -1.99
N GLU A 280 -8.93 -27.11 -2.21
CA GLU A 280 -9.53 -27.68 -3.41
C GLU A 280 -9.98 -26.55 -4.35
N LEU A 281 -9.67 -26.71 -5.64
CA LEU A 281 -9.95 -25.72 -6.66
C LEU A 281 -10.90 -26.28 -7.73
N VAL A 282 -11.78 -25.40 -8.23
CA VAL A 282 -12.48 -25.52 -9.51
C VAL A 282 -12.26 -24.24 -10.29
N SER A 283 -11.93 -24.33 -11.57
CA SER A 283 -11.63 -23.15 -12.39
C SER A 283 -12.13 -23.34 -13.81
N ASP A 284 -12.61 -22.25 -14.41
CA ASP A 284 -12.95 -22.21 -15.82
C ASP A 284 -12.73 -20.80 -16.38
N THR A 285 -12.91 -20.64 -17.68
CA THR A 285 -12.76 -19.38 -18.40
C THR A 285 -14.08 -18.92 -18.99
N GLY A 286 -14.21 -17.63 -19.24
CA GLY A 286 -15.39 -17.08 -19.88
C GLY A 286 -15.20 -15.59 -20.16
N HIS A 287 -16.23 -14.97 -20.72
CA HIS A 287 -16.22 -13.54 -20.97
C HIS A 287 -17.24 -12.86 -20.06
N TRP A 288 -16.75 -11.95 -19.24
CA TRP A 288 -17.57 -11.09 -18.41
C TRP A 288 -18.11 -9.93 -19.24
N TYR A 289 -19.44 -9.81 -19.29
CA TYR A 289 -20.13 -8.79 -20.09
C TYR A 289 -20.77 -7.72 -19.22
N LYS A 290 -20.61 -6.47 -19.64
CA LYS A 290 -21.40 -5.34 -19.13
C LYS A 290 -21.91 -4.49 -20.28
N ALA A 291 -23.20 -4.14 -20.25
CA ALA A 291 -23.83 -3.29 -21.26
C ALA A 291 -23.07 -1.95 -21.41
N GLY A 292 -22.83 -1.52 -22.65
CA GLY A 292 -22.04 -0.32 -22.95
C GLY A 292 -20.53 -0.45 -22.77
N GLN A 293 -20.03 -1.54 -22.14
CA GLN A 293 -18.60 -1.74 -21.88
C GLN A 293 -17.99 -2.95 -22.60
N GLY A 294 -18.86 -3.88 -23.10
CA GLY A 294 -18.45 -5.03 -23.88
C GLY A 294 -18.00 -6.24 -23.05
N LEU A 295 -17.23 -7.12 -23.68
CA LEU A 295 -16.74 -8.36 -23.10
C LEU A 295 -15.29 -8.17 -22.59
N VAL A 296 -15.00 -8.83 -21.46
CA VAL A 296 -13.64 -8.98 -20.92
C VAL A 296 -13.39 -10.47 -20.71
N PRO A 297 -12.38 -11.07 -21.36
CA PRO A 297 -12.01 -12.45 -21.10
C PRO A 297 -11.43 -12.54 -19.69
N ILE A 298 -11.86 -13.55 -18.95
CA ILE A 298 -11.41 -13.82 -17.58
C ILE A 298 -11.21 -15.32 -17.37
N ARG A 299 -10.37 -15.66 -16.41
CA ARG A 299 -10.40 -16.95 -15.71
C ARG A 299 -10.92 -16.71 -14.32
N TRP A 300 -11.84 -17.53 -13.86
CA TRP A 300 -12.27 -17.55 -12.46
C TRP A 300 -11.82 -18.85 -11.78
N VAL A 301 -11.71 -18.80 -10.47
CA VAL A 301 -11.37 -19.93 -9.61
C VAL A 301 -12.23 -19.90 -8.34
N PHE A 302 -12.80 -21.06 -8.02
CA PHE A 302 -13.41 -21.36 -6.73
C PHE A 302 -12.36 -22.00 -5.83
N THR A 303 -12.36 -21.66 -4.55
CA THR A 303 -11.42 -22.20 -3.56
C THR A 303 -12.19 -22.67 -2.33
N HIS A 304 -11.98 -23.93 -1.96
CA HIS A 304 -12.44 -24.53 -0.71
C HIS A 304 -11.25 -24.81 0.20
N ASP A 305 -11.30 -24.32 1.44
CA ASP A 305 -10.25 -24.55 2.43
C ASP A 305 -10.45 -25.89 3.12
N MET A 306 -9.60 -26.88 2.82
CA MET A 306 -9.68 -28.23 3.39
C MET A 306 -9.53 -28.29 4.92
N GLN A 307 -9.02 -27.22 5.56
CA GLN A 307 -8.92 -27.13 7.02
C GLN A 307 -10.15 -26.46 7.66
N GLY A 308 -11.09 -25.94 6.87
CA GLY A 308 -12.36 -25.36 7.33
C GLY A 308 -12.25 -24.04 8.10
N THR A 309 -11.06 -23.41 8.15
CA THR A 309 -10.87 -22.15 8.89
C THR A 309 -11.24 -20.91 8.09
N HIS A 310 -11.35 -21.04 6.77
CA HIS A 310 -11.73 -19.96 5.87
C HIS A 310 -12.95 -20.37 5.04
N ARG A 311 -13.81 -19.38 4.77
CA ARG A 311 -15.00 -19.59 3.93
C ARG A 311 -14.60 -19.78 2.47
N ASP A 312 -15.42 -20.54 1.76
CA ASP A 312 -15.33 -20.69 0.32
C ASP A 312 -15.33 -19.34 -0.38
N GLY A 313 -14.56 -19.22 -1.45
CA GLY A 313 -14.39 -17.96 -2.16
C GLY A 313 -14.25 -18.14 -3.67
N TYR A 314 -14.74 -17.13 -4.41
CA TYR A 314 -14.54 -17.01 -5.84
C TYR A 314 -13.58 -15.87 -6.12
N PHE A 315 -12.64 -16.11 -7.03
CA PHE A 315 -11.66 -15.12 -7.49
C PHE A 315 -11.60 -15.11 -9.01
N TYR A 316 -11.10 -14.04 -9.59
CA TYR A 316 -10.90 -13.97 -11.03
C TYR A 316 -9.64 -13.22 -11.40
N THR A 317 -9.20 -13.43 -12.63
CA THR A 317 -8.13 -12.68 -13.26
C THR A 317 -8.49 -12.29 -14.69
N THR A 318 -7.95 -11.17 -15.17
CA THR A 318 -8.05 -10.71 -16.56
C THR A 318 -7.01 -11.40 -17.48
N ASN A 319 -6.21 -12.30 -16.97
CA ASN A 319 -5.31 -13.16 -17.73
C ASN A 319 -5.83 -14.61 -17.73
N PRO A 320 -6.55 -15.06 -18.77
CA PRO A 320 -7.11 -16.41 -18.82
C PRO A 320 -6.09 -17.54 -18.80
N ALA A 321 -4.83 -17.26 -19.14
CA ALA A 321 -3.75 -18.25 -19.15
C ALA A 321 -3.12 -18.48 -17.77
N LEU A 322 -3.46 -17.65 -16.75
CA LEU A 322 -2.86 -17.76 -15.43
C LEU A 322 -3.33 -19.05 -14.72
N ASP A 323 -2.39 -19.73 -14.07
CA ASP A 323 -2.68 -20.92 -13.26
C ASP A 323 -3.66 -20.61 -12.11
N PRO A 324 -4.69 -21.46 -11.85
CA PRO A 324 -5.66 -21.27 -10.78
C PRO A 324 -5.05 -21.14 -9.38
N ALA A 325 -4.04 -21.94 -9.04
CA ALA A 325 -3.36 -21.88 -7.76
C ALA A 325 -2.60 -20.55 -7.59
N GLN A 326 -2.06 -20.03 -8.69
CA GLN A 326 -1.38 -18.74 -8.70
C GLN A 326 -2.35 -17.57 -8.47
N ILE A 327 -3.59 -17.66 -9.01
CA ILE A 327 -4.65 -16.64 -8.77
C ILE A 327 -4.91 -16.52 -7.27
N VAL A 328 -5.12 -17.65 -6.59
CA VAL A 328 -5.38 -17.70 -5.14
C VAL A 328 -4.17 -17.19 -4.35
N SER A 329 -2.96 -17.63 -4.69
CA SER A 329 -1.72 -17.20 -4.05
C SER A 329 -1.48 -15.70 -4.16
N TRP A 330 -1.77 -15.10 -5.31
CA TRP A 330 -1.66 -13.66 -5.49
C TRP A 330 -2.75 -12.89 -4.76
N PHE A 331 -3.99 -13.41 -4.77
CA PHE A 331 -5.08 -12.78 -4.02
C PHE A 331 -4.77 -12.73 -2.51
N THR A 332 -4.27 -13.81 -1.93
CA THR A 332 -3.93 -13.84 -0.51
C THR A 332 -2.75 -12.92 -0.17
N ALA A 333 -1.81 -12.72 -1.10
CA ALA A 333 -0.70 -11.77 -0.95
C ALA A 333 -1.18 -10.31 -0.83
N ARG A 334 -2.41 -9.97 -1.28
CA ARG A 334 -3.04 -8.65 -1.09
C ARG A 334 -3.09 -8.24 0.38
N TRP A 335 -3.31 -9.21 1.28
CA TRP A 335 -3.47 -8.94 2.72
C TRP A 335 -2.32 -8.13 3.33
N ALA A 336 -1.14 -8.16 2.73
CA ALA A 336 0.00 -7.38 3.19
C ALA A 336 -0.28 -5.87 3.29
N ILE A 337 -1.21 -5.31 2.49
CA ILE A 337 -1.57 -3.88 2.56
C ILE A 337 -2.38 -3.56 3.83
N GLU A 338 -3.21 -4.48 4.30
CA GLU A 338 -3.99 -4.32 5.53
C GLU A 338 -3.05 -4.26 6.75
N THR A 339 -2.04 -5.14 6.78
CA THR A 339 -0.95 -5.07 7.78
C THR A 339 -0.22 -3.72 7.70
N THR A 340 0.10 -3.24 6.49
CA THR A 340 0.73 -1.93 6.31
C THR A 340 -0.12 -0.81 6.91
N PHE A 341 -1.43 -0.81 6.70
CA PHE A 341 -2.31 0.20 7.28
C PHE A 341 -2.36 0.15 8.81
N GLN A 342 -2.31 -1.03 9.41
CA GLN A 342 -2.20 -1.20 10.86
C GLN A 342 -0.90 -0.61 11.39
N GLU A 343 0.23 -0.95 10.78
CA GLU A 343 1.56 -0.49 11.17
C GLU A 343 1.73 1.03 11.01
N VAL A 344 1.20 1.61 9.92
CA VAL A 344 1.23 3.07 9.69
C VAL A 344 0.42 3.81 10.76
N ARG A 345 -0.71 3.26 11.20
CA ARG A 345 -1.47 3.82 12.32
C ARG A 345 -0.72 3.68 13.65
N ALA A 346 -0.23 2.48 13.94
CA ALA A 346 0.43 2.19 15.21
C ALA A 346 1.75 2.95 15.37
N HIS A 347 2.59 2.98 14.34
CA HIS A 347 3.98 3.44 14.47
C HIS A 347 4.30 4.75 13.77
N LEU A 348 3.51 5.21 12.80
CA LEU A 348 3.74 6.44 12.04
C LEU A 348 2.68 7.53 12.30
N GLY A 349 1.74 7.27 13.22
CA GLY A 349 0.76 8.27 13.63
C GLY A 349 -0.12 8.79 12.50
N PHE A 350 -0.60 7.94 11.61
CA PHE A 350 -1.37 8.30 10.41
C PHE A 350 -2.64 9.13 10.70
N GLU A 351 -3.24 8.99 11.87
CA GLU A 351 -4.42 9.73 12.30
C GLU A 351 -4.09 10.95 13.21
N THR A 352 -2.82 11.25 13.42
CA THR A 352 -2.38 12.28 14.38
C THR A 352 -2.15 13.67 13.79
N PRO A 353 -1.93 13.88 12.49
CA PRO A 353 -1.80 15.20 11.90
C PRO A 353 -3.01 16.09 12.15
N ARG A 354 -2.78 17.42 12.28
CA ARG A 354 -3.81 18.42 12.59
C ARG A 354 -4.02 19.45 11.46
N GLN A 355 -3.69 19.07 10.23
CA GLN A 355 -3.88 19.94 9.07
C GLN A 355 -5.35 20.20 8.78
N ARG A 356 -5.62 21.40 8.19
CA ARG A 356 -6.97 21.83 7.83
C ARG A 356 -7.11 22.18 6.35
N VAL A 357 -6.04 22.69 5.72
CA VAL A 357 -6.07 23.18 4.35
C VAL A 357 -5.77 22.06 3.34
N ALA A 358 -6.39 22.14 2.17
CA ALA A 358 -6.32 21.12 1.11
C ALA A 358 -4.90 20.65 0.81
N ASN A 359 -3.97 21.58 0.51
CA ASN A 359 -2.59 21.23 0.18
C ASN A 359 -1.91 20.41 1.29
N SER A 360 -2.09 20.80 2.56
CA SER A 360 -1.48 20.09 3.67
C SER A 360 -2.04 18.68 3.81
N ILE A 361 -3.34 18.50 3.62
CA ILE A 361 -4.00 17.20 3.68
C ILE A 361 -3.51 16.30 2.54
N LEU A 362 -3.58 16.80 1.29
CA LEU A 362 -3.17 16.05 0.09
C LEU A 362 -1.70 15.64 0.09
N ARG A 363 -0.86 16.25 0.91
CA ARG A 363 0.57 15.95 1.04
C ARG A 363 0.88 15.07 2.24
N THR A 364 0.29 15.34 3.40
CA THR A 364 0.64 14.62 4.64
C THR A 364 0.21 13.17 4.63
N GLY A 365 -1.00 12.85 4.17
CA GLY A 365 -1.47 11.47 4.07
C GLY A 365 -0.54 10.60 3.22
N PRO A 366 -0.28 10.96 1.95
CA PRO A 366 0.68 10.25 1.10
C PRO A 366 2.11 10.21 1.68
N CYS A 367 2.58 11.28 2.33
CA CYS A 367 3.91 11.28 2.95
C CYS A 367 4.03 10.28 4.11
N LEU A 368 3.01 10.15 4.96
CA LEU A 368 3.04 9.17 6.06
C LEU A 368 2.94 7.73 5.54
N LEU A 369 2.16 7.49 4.49
CA LEU A 369 2.14 6.20 3.80
C LEU A 369 3.50 5.90 3.15
N GLY A 370 4.08 6.88 2.43
CA GLY A 370 5.40 6.77 1.83
C GLY A 370 6.54 6.62 2.86
N LEU A 371 6.36 7.16 4.06
CA LEU A 371 7.33 7.01 5.15
C LEU A 371 7.46 5.55 5.61
N TYR A 372 6.38 4.76 5.58
CA TYR A 372 6.45 3.32 5.79
C TYR A 372 7.38 2.66 4.76
N SER A 373 7.21 2.99 3.48
CA SER A 373 8.04 2.45 2.41
C SER A 373 9.50 2.89 2.56
N LEU A 374 9.74 4.15 2.89
CA LEU A 374 11.08 4.69 3.10
C LEU A 374 11.80 4.00 4.27
N VAL A 375 11.15 3.88 5.42
CA VAL A 375 11.70 3.16 6.60
C VAL A 375 12.03 1.72 6.25
N THR A 376 11.13 1.04 5.53
CA THR A 376 11.35 -0.35 5.10
C THR A 376 12.56 -0.47 4.15
N LEU A 377 12.73 0.47 3.21
CA LEU A 377 13.87 0.48 2.28
C LEU A 377 15.19 0.74 3.01
N ILE A 378 15.22 1.69 3.95
CA ILE A 378 16.42 1.96 4.78
C ILE A 378 16.76 0.72 5.62
N PHE A 379 15.75 0.11 6.24
CA PHE A 379 15.94 -1.12 7.00
C PHE A 379 16.47 -2.26 6.13
N ALA A 380 15.92 -2.46 4.93
CA ALA A 380 16.38 -3.49 4.00
C ALA A 380 17.82 -3.23 3.52
N GLN A 381 18.21 -1.98 3.34
CA GLN A 381 19.59 -1.61 3.01
C GLN A 381 20.53 -1.91 4.17
N HIS A 382 20.16 -1.53 5.39
CA HIS A 382 20.94 -1.82 6.60
C HIS A 382 21.09 -3.33 6.85
N ALA A 383 20.02 -4.10 6.60
CA ALA A 383 19.98 -5.55 6.74
C ALA A 383 20.97 -6.31 5.85
N ARG A 384 21.38 -5.73 4.73
CA ARG A 384 22.38 -6.34 3.82
C ARG A 384 23.76 -6.45 4.44
N HIS A 385 24.10 -5.54 5.35
CA HIS A 385 25.43 -5.41 5.93
C HIS A 385 25.49 -5.83 7.41
N HIS A 386 24.33 -6.03 8.05
CA HIS A 386 24.25 -6.33 9.47
C HIS A 386 23.27 -7.46 9.74
N SER A 387 23.64 -8.35 10.65
CA SER A 387 22.71 -9.39 11.14
C SER A 387 21.58 -8.75 11.94
N LEU A 388 20.35 -8.85 11.42
CA LEU A 388 19.17 -8.34 12.08
C LEU A 388 18.58 -9.41 12.98
N ARG A 389 18.61 -9.18 14.28
CA ARG A 389 17.90 -10.03 15.24
C ARG A 389 16.59 -9.33 15.62
N PRO A 390 15.41 -9.99 15.40
CA PRO A 390 14.15 -9.48 15.90
C PRO A 390 14.23 -9.27 17.43
N ARG A 391 13.57 -8.24 17.94
CA ARG A 391 13.48 -8.02 19.39
C ARG A 391 12.78 -9.22 20.03
N ARG A 392 13.40 -9.77 21.05
CA ARG A 392 12.87 -10.88 21.84
C ARG A 392 12.53 -10.39 23.23
N THR A 393 11.45 -10.87 23.78
CA THR A 393 11.13 -10.76 25.22
C THR A 393 11.30 -12.13 25.86
N ALA A 394 11.30 -12.19 27.19
CA ALA A 394 11.44 -13.44 27.92
C ALA A 394 10.34 -14.46 27.58
N TRP A 395 9.16 -13.96 27.21
CA TRP A 395 7.96 -14.76 26.92
C TRP A 395 7.53 -14.77 25.44
N TYR A 396 8.21 -14.05 24.57
CA TYR A 396 7.85 -13.99 23.15
C TYR A 396 9.09 -13.89 22.26
N ALA A 397 9.37 -14.96 21.54
CA ALA A 397 10.43 -15.01 20.54
C ALA A 397 9.84 -14.83 19.15
N LYS A 398 10.11 -13.66 18.54
CA LYS A 398 9.74 -13.42 17.14
C LYS A 398 10.63 -14.23 16.21
N ALA A 399 10.02 -14.96 15.27
CA ALA A 399 10.75 -15.66 14.22
C ALA A 399 11.28 -14.72 13.14
N GLU A 400 10.54 -13.64 12.83
CA GLU A 400 10.84 -12.69 11.75
C GLU A 400 10.67 -11.25 12.23
N PRO A 401 11.43 -10.28 11.63
CA PRO A 401 11.24 -8.87 11.92
C PRO A 401 9.85 -8.38 11.51
N THR A 402 9.33 -7.42 12.29
CA THR A 402 8.11 -6.66 12.00
C THR A 402 8.46 -5.22 11.63
N PHE A 403 7.49 -4.41 11.22
CA PHE A 403 7.73 -2.99 10.99
C PHE A 403 8.16 -2.27 12.27
N ALA A 404 7.67 -2.71 13.44
CA ALA A 404 8.16 -2.20 14.73
C ALA A 404 9.68 -2.40 14.91
N ASP A 405 10.22 -3.54 14.45
CA ASP A 405 11.66 -3.80 14.50
C ASP A 405 12.40 -2.95 13.44
N ALA A 406 11.82 -2.78 12.26
CA ALA A 406 12.38 -1.95 11.19
C ALA A 406 12.51 -0.49 11.62
N ILE A 407 11.45 0.12 12.15
CA ILE A 407 11.48 1.52 12.60
C ILE A 407 12.40 1.70 13.82
N ALA A 408 12.44 0.73 14.73
CA ALA A 408 13.37 0.77 15.86
C ALA A 408 14.83 0.72 15.40
N SER A 409 15.15 -0.12 14.41
CA SER A 409 16.50 -0.18 13.83
C SER A 409 16.89 1.14 13.14
N VAL A 410 15.99 1.70 12.32
CA VAL A 410 16.26 2.98 11.63
C VAL A 410 16.36 4.15 12.63
N ARG A 411 15.57 4.17 13.70
CA ARG A 411 15.73 5.15 14.79
C ARG A 411 17.07 5.03 15.47
N ARG A 412 17.51 3.81 15.76
CA ARG A 412 18.80 3.56 16.38
C ARG A 412 19.95 4.10 15.54
N LEU A 413 19.92 3.84 14.23
CA LEU A 413 20.89 4.42 13.28
C LEU A 413 20.83 5.95 13.30
N SER A 414 19.64 6.53 13.22
CA SER A 414 19.48 7.98 13.22
C SER A 414 19.96 8.64 14.52
N TRP A 415 19.75 7.99 15.68
CA TRP A 415 20.26 8.50 16.94
C TRP A 415 21.77 8.37 17.02
N SER A 416 22.37 7.22 16.65
CA SER A 416 23.81 7.00 16.76
C SER A 416 24.61 7.85 15.76
N GLU A 417 24.23 7.83 14.47
CA GLU A 417 25.03 8.47 13.41
C GLU A 417 24.68 9.95 13.20
N THR A 418 23.44 10.37 13.49
CA THR A 418 23.00 11.73 13.10
C THR A 418 22.92 12.69 14.27
N VAL A 419 22.37 12.24 15.38
CA VAL A 419 22.08 13.14 16.50
C VAL A 419 23.26 13.18 17.46
N PHE A 420 23.82 12.05 17.79
CA PHE A 420 24.91 12.01 18.78
C PHE A 420 26.23 12.52 18.21
N GLU A 421 26.56 12.23 16.94
CA GLU A 421 27.78 12.71 16.28
C GLU A 421 27.74 14.21 15.98
N THR A 422 26.56 14.81 15.83
CA THR A 422 26.42 16.24 15.50
C THR A 422 26.22 17.17 16.72
N THR A 423 26.12 16.61 17.91
CA THR A 423 25.92 17.43 19.12
C THR A 423 27.27 17.80 19.76
N SER A 424 27.37 19.03 20.28
CA SER A 424 28.55 19.51 21.05
C SER A 424 28.82 18.73 22.36
N ARG A 425 27.97 17.74 22.67
CA ARG A 425 28.12 16.86 23.84
C ARG A 425 28.41 15.40 23.47
N HIS A 426 28.95 15.16 22.29
CA HIS A 426 29.31 13.83 21.81
C HIS A 426 30.26 13.12 22.80
N ASP A 427 31.30 13.82 23.26
CA ASP A 427 32.26 13.30 24.23
C ASP A 427 31.60 12.83 25.55
N ALA A 428 30.56 13.51 26.01
CA ALA A 428 29.82 13.11 27.22
C ALA A 428 29.08 11.79 27.05
N LEU A 429 28.55 11.51 25.85
CA LEU A 429 27.87 10.27 25.52
C LEU A 429 28.82 9.10 25.30
N GLU A 430 30.00 9.38 24.75
CA GLU A 430 31.07 8.38 24.61
C GLU A 430 31.66 7.94 25.95
N LYS A 431 31.66 8.82 26.92
CA LYS A 431 32.11 8.53 28.31
C LYS A 431 31.11 7.69 29.11
N LEU A 432 29.86 7.49 28.60
CA LEU A 432 28.92 6.58 29.25
C LEU A 432 29.40 5.12 29.16
N PRO A 433 29.23 4.33 30.24
CA PRO A 433 29.50 2.90 30.18
C PRO A 433 28.75 2.25 29.00
N PRO A 434 29.39 1.33 28.24
CA PRO A 434 28.79 0.74 27.05
C PRO A 434 27.40 0.14 27.28
N GLN A 435 27.17 -0.44 28.45
CA GLN A 435 25.88 -1.01 28.83
C GLN A 435 24.79 0.07 28.99
N LEU A 436 25.11 1.19 29.62
CA LEU A 436 24.17 2.30 29.82
C LEU A 436 23.86 3.00 28.49
N ARG A 437 24.87 3.21 27.63
CA ARG A 437 24.70 3.73 26.27
C ARG A 437 23.78 2.83 25.46
N ARG A 438 23.91 1.51 25.55
CA ARG A 438 23.02 0.53 24.89
C ARG A 438 21.59 0.65 25.38
N ILE A 439 21.36 0.72 26.69
CA ILE A 439 20.04 0.86 27.31
C ILE A 439 19.36 2.16 26.85
N LEU A 440 20.07 3.29 26.84
CA LEU A 440 19.54 4.56 26.35
C LEU A 440 19.14 4.50 24.88
N LEU A 441 20.01 3.94 24.01
CA LEU A 441 19.71 3.76 22.60
C LEU A 441 18.50 2.84 22.36
N ASP A 442 18.40 1.78 23.13
CA ASP A 442 17.25 0.87 23.06
C ASP A 442 15.96 1.58 23.45
N HIS A 443 15.97 2.38 24.53
CA HIS A 443 14.79 3.17 24.97
C HIS A 443 14.39 4.24 23.96
N LEU A 444 15.34 5.02 23.44
CA LEU A 444 15.07 6.06 22.43
C LEU A 444 14.59 5.48 21.09
N SER A 445 14.90 4.22 20.82
CA SER A 445 14.56 3.57 19.55
C SER A 445 13.25 2.81 19.59
N LEU A 446 12.58 2.70 20.76
CA LEU A 446 11.34 1.96 20.90
C LEU A 446 10.27 2.42 19.88
N ALA A 447 9.66 1.47 19.19
CA ALA A 447 8.40 1.70 18.52
C ALA A 447 7.30 1.78 19.60
N ALA A 448 6.59 2.88 19.64
CA ALA A 448 5.45 3.05 20.54
C ALA A 448 4.27 2.21 20.07
#